data_12426d7f9d4fcd06b20f8190f9d2455a
#
_entry.id   12426d7f9d4fcd06b20f8190f9d2455a
#
_cell.length_a   1.000
_cell.length_b   1.000
_cell.length_c   1.000
_cell.angle_alpha   90.00
_cell.angle_beta   90.00
_cell.angle_gamma   90.00
#
_symmetry.space_group_name_H-M   'P 1'
#
loop_
_entity.id
_entity.type
_entity.pdbx_description
1 polymer ?
#
loop_
_entity_poly.entity_id
_entity_poly.type
_entity_poly.pdbx_seq_one_letter_code
_entity_poly.pdbx_strand_id
1 'polypeptide(L)'
;LRGNHDMFWDAKKTPSLNEMYEPRLCFLQNNYYSYRDYALVGTKGYTFEGPFWVNSRGQIVGWNEEDERRAQKLVKREAERLRVSFEAAKKDGLKKYIMFLHYPPTNVLESESIFTQMAEEYGAEHVVYSHCHGEARFGDSIRGMHHGIRYHLVSGDYLNFRPERILP
;
A
#
# COMPACT_ATOMS: atom_id res chain seq x y z
N LEU A 1 -4.86 6.85 -4.69
CA LEU A 1 -4.41 5.45 -4.78
C LEU A 1 -5.62 4.53 -4.90
N ARG A 2 -5.49 3.46 -5.70
CA ARG A 2 -6.56 2.47 -5.89
C ARG A 2 -6.76 1.61 -4.63
N GLY A 3 -8.03 1.47 -4.20
CA GLY A 3 -8.44 0.54 -3.15
C GLY A 3 -9.09 -0.74 -3.70
N ASN A 4 -9.55 -1.60 -2.80
CA ASN A 4 -10.24 -2.85 -3.17
C ASN A 4 -11.69 -2.63 -3.62
N HIS A 5 -12.30 -1.51 -3.25
CA HIS A 5 -13.66 -1.12 -3.64
C HIS A 5 -13.72 -0.22 -4.88
N ASP A 6 -12.59 0.20 -5.44
CA ASP A 6 -12.55 1.03 -6.65
C ASP A 6 -12.76 0.20 -7.92
N MET A 7 -13.96 -0.36 -8.06
CA MET A 7 -14.33 -1.31 -9.12
C MET A 7 -14.27 -0.69 -10.52
N PHE A 8 -14.45 0.64 -10.63
CA PHE A 8 -14.35 1.40 -11.88
C PHE A 8 -12.90 1.52 -12.38
N TRP A 9 -11.93 1.39 -11.48
CA TRP A 9 -10.52 1.63 -11.76
C TRP A 9 -9.73 0.33 -11.88
N ASP A 10 -9.57 -0.17 -13.10
CA ASP A 10 -8.56 -1.16 -13.43
C ASP A 10 -7.18 -0.46 -13.54
N ALA A 11 -6.11 -1.11 -13.08
CA ALA A 11 -4.75 -0.59 -13.14
C ALA A 11 -4.33 -0.18 -14.57
N LYS A 12 -4.83 -0.87 -15.60
CA LYS A 12 -4.61 -0.54 -17.02
C LYS A 12 -5.25 0.78 -17.45
N LYS A 13 -6.26 1.25 -16.72
CA LYS A 13 -6.96 2.51 -16.98
C LYS A 13 -6.29 3.72 -16.34
N THR A 14 -5.25 3.53 -15.53
CA THR A 14 -4.58 4.64 -14.83
C THR A 14 -4.13 5.76 -15.77
N PRO A 15 -3.49 5.50 -16.93
CA PRO A 15 -3.11 6.56 -17.84
C PRO A 15 -4.29 7.36 -18.38
N SER A 16 -5.35 6.70 -18.83
CA SER A 16 -6.54 7.38 -19.36
C SER A 16 -7.35 8.13 -18.29
N LEU A 17 -7.34 7.64 -17.04
CA LEU A 17 -7.93 8.38 -15.93
C LEU A 17 -7.12 9.65 -15.61
N ASN A 18 -5.80 9.56 -15.63
CA ASN A 18 -4.96 10.75 -15.46
C ASN A 18 -5.19 11.76 -16.59
N GLU A 19 -5.16 11.33 -17.85
CA GLU A 19 -5.45 12.20 -18.99
C GLU A 19 -6.80 12.92 -18.86
N MET A 20 -7.82 12.23 -18.34
CA MET A 20 -9.17 12.79 -18.16
C MET A 20 -9.28 13.79 -17.02
N TYR A 21 -8.55 13.58 -15.91
CA TYR A 21 -8.77 14.30 -14.66
C TYR A 21 -7.63 15.23 -14.22
N GLU A 22 -6.41 15.09 -14.78
CA GLU A 22 -5.31 16.01 -14.47
C GLU A 22 -5.62 17.45 -14.92
N PRO A 23 -5.15 18.45 -14.21
CA PRO A 23 -4.35 18.40 -12.98
C PRO A 23 -5.18 18.32 -11.69
N ARG A 24 -6.50 18.17 -11.77
CA ARG A 24 -7.39 18.24 -10.60
C ARG A 24 -7.28 17.01 -9.71
N LEU A 25 -7.05 15.84 -10.31
CA LEU A 25 -6.97 14.56 -9.62
C LEU A 25 -5.92 13.68 -10.29
N CYS A 26 -4.96 13.19 -9.51
CA CYS A 26 -3.89 12.32 -9.97
C CYS A 26 -4.10 10.91 -9.44
N PHE A 27 -4.16 9.92 -10.34
CA PHE A 27 -4.35 8.52 -10.00
C PHE A 27 -2.99 7.82 -9.86
N LEU A 28 -2.67 7.43 -8.62
CA LEU A 28 -1.42 6.73 -8.29
C LEU A 28 -1.64 5.21 -8.31
N GLN A 29 -1.08 4.54 -9.32
CA GLN A 29 -1.05 3.08 -9.47
C GLN A 29 -0.05 2.70 -10.56
N ASN A 30 1.07 2.09 -10.21
CA ASN A 30 2.18 1.72 -11.09
C ASN A 30 2.92 2.90 -11.73
N ASN A 31 2.69 4.08 -11.28
CA ASN A 31 3.35 5.33 -11.64
C ASN A 31 3.86 6.01 -10.37
N TYR A 32 4.43 7.20 -10.50
CA TYR A 32 4.77 8.04 -9.37
C TYR A 32 4.36 9.49 -9.64
N TYR A 33 4.32 10.28 -8.57
CA TYR A 33 4.22 11.73 -8.62
C TYR A 33 5.32 12.34 -7.75
N SER A 34 5.77 13.52 -8.12
CA SER A 34 6.73 14.27 -7.30
C SER A 34 6.00 15.27 -6.40
N TYR A 35 6.46 15.39 -5.18
CA TYR A 35 6.08 16.45 -4.26
C TYR A 35 7.32 16.96 -3.56
N ARG A 36 7.72 18.22 -3.81
CA ARG A 36 9.02 18.76 -3.40
C ARG A 36 10.14 17.84 -3.94
N ASP A 37 10.99 17.31 -3.07
CA ASP A 37 12.09 16.37 -3.36
C ASP A 37 11.72 14.89 -3.16
N TYR A 38 10.46 14.60 -2.86
CA TYR A 38 9.94 13.26 -2.67
C TYR A 38 9.27 12.71 -3.93
N ALA A 39 9.50 11.43 -4.18
CA ALA A 39 8.66 10.63 -5.05
C ALA A 39 7.55 9.97 -4.24
N LEU A 40 6.31 10.20 -4.65
CA LEU A 40 5.12 9.52 -4.14
C LEU A 40 4.92 8.28 -5.03
N VAL A 41 5.32 7.12 -4.53
CA VAL A 41 5.23 5.85 -5.26
C VAL A 41 4.12 5.00 -4.66
N GLY A 42 3.48 4.14 -5.45
CA GLY A 42 2.43 3.32 -4.86
C GLY A 42 1.72 2.35 -5.77
N THR A 43 1.10 1.40 -5.13
CA THR A 43 0.20 0.41 -5.71
C THR A 43 -0.88 0.06 -4.70
N LYS A 44 -1.93 -0.60 -5.17
CA LYS A 44 -2.95 -1.13 -4.27
C LYS A 44 -2.33 -2.03 -3.17
N GLY A 45 -1.28 -2.75 -3.50
CA GLY A 45 -0.76 -3.81 -2.67
C GLY A 45 -1.68 -5.02 -2.62
N TYR A 46 -1.31 -5.98 -1.84
CA TYR A 46 -2.14 -7.12 -1.47
C TYR A 46 -1.57 -7.70 -0.18
N THR A 47 -2.40 -7.91 0.82
CA THR A 47 -1.98 -8.56 2.04
C THR A 47 -1.87 -10.05 1.78
N PHE A 48 -0.69 -10.59 2.01
CA PHE A 48 -0.54 -11.98 2.36
C PHE A 48 -0.87 -12.05 3.86
N GLU A 49 -2.15 -11.94 4.16
CA GLU A 49 -2.59 -12.34 5.49
C GLU A 49 -2.42 -13.86 5.52
N GLY A 50 -1.62 -14.35 6.44
CA GLY A 50 -1.49 -15.77 6.69
C GLY A 50 -2.87 -16.46 6.76
N PRO A 51 -3.02 -17.66 7.21
CA PRO A 51 -4.15 -18.56 6.91
C PRO A 51 -5.55 -18.09 7.37
N PHE A 52 -5.76 -16.80 7.61
CA PHE A 52 -6.98 -16.30 8.24
C PHE A 52 -7.82 -15.43 7.32
N TRP A 53 -8.87 -15.99 6.78
CA TRP A 53 -10.03 -15.21 6.35
C TRP A 53 -10.90 -14.99 7.58
N VAL A 54 -11.09 -13.74 7.99
CA VAL A 54 -12.08 -13.38 8.96
C VAL A 54 -13.32 -12.93 8.21
N ASN A 55 -14.43 -13.65 8.34
CA ASN A 55 -15.69 -13.22 7.75
C ASN A 55 -16.24 -11.98 8.48
N SER A 56 -17.32 -11.41 7.97
CA SER A 56 -17.98 -10.23 8.55
C SER A 56 -18.47 -10.43 10.00
N ARG A 57 -18.42 -11.66 10.52
CA ARG A 57 -18.78 -12.02 11.91
C ARG A 57 -17.56 -12.25 12.79
N GLY A 58 -16.35 -11.95 12.32
CA GLY A 58 -15.11 -12.18 13.04
C GLY A 58 -14.69 -13.65 13.16
N GLN A 59 -15.28 -14.56 12.36
CA GLN A 59 -14.95 -15.99 12.38
C GLN A 59 -13.86 -16.28 11.34
N ILE A 60 -12.88 -17.09 11.75
CA ILE A 60 -11.86 -17.63 10.84
C ILE A 60 -12.57 -18.57 9.87
N VAL A 61 -12.49 -18.25 8.58
CA VAL A 61 -13.04 -19.09 7.51
C VAL A 61 -11.89 -19.85 6.86
N GLY A 62 -12.13 -21.11 6.59
CA GLY A 62 -11.13 -22.08 6.21
C GLY A 62 -10.22 -21.63 5.05
N TRP A 63 -8.96 -21.89 5.25
CA TRP A 63 -7.86 -21.74 4.31
C TRP A 63 -7.72 -22.99 3.46
N ASN A 64 -7.40 -22.82 2.19
CA ASN A 64 -6.98 -23.89 1.33
C ASN A 64 -5.77 -23.49 0.48
N GLU A 65 -5.03 -24.49 -0.03
CA GLU A 65 -3.80 -24.25 -0.80
C GLU A 65 -4.03 -23.47 -2.11
N GLU A 66 -5.23 -23.53 -2.67
CA GLU A 66 -5.55 -22.78 -3.89
C GLU A 66 -5.66 -21.29 -3.61
N ASP A 67 -6.30 -20.91 -2.50
CA ASP A 67 -6.39 -19.52 -2.05
C ASP A 67 -5.01 -18.96 -1.73
N GLU A 68 -4.13 -19.77 -1.11
CA GLU A 68 -2.75 -19.40 -0.86
C GLU A 68 -1.99 -19.12 -2.15
N ARG A 69 -2.01 -20.04 -3.08
CA ARG A 69 -1.36 -19.86 -4.38
C ARG A 69 -1.88 -18.63 -5.12
N ARG A 70 -3.18 -18.38 -5.02
CA ARG A 70 -3.80 -17.17 -5.59
C ARG A 70 -3.32 -15.91 -4.89
N ALA A 71 -3.29 -15.89 -3.57
CA ALA A 71 -2.79 -14.76 -2.79
C ALA A 71 -1.33 -14.45 -3.10
N GLN A 72 -0.46 -15.48 -3.15
CA GLN A 72 0.95 -15.33 -3.52
C GLN A 72 1.14 -14.73 -4.91
N LYS A 73 0.33 -15.14 -5.91
CA LYS A 73 0.36 -14.53 -7.25
C LYS A 73 -0.05 -13.07 -7.23
N LEU A 74 -1.04 -12.73 -6.40
CA LEU A 74 -1.49 -11.34 -6.25
C LEU A 74 -0.44 -10.47 -5.57
N VAL A 75 0.19 -10.97 -4.50
CA VAL A 75 1.30 -10.29 -3.81
C VAL A 75 2.45 -10.02 -4.78
N LYS A 76 2.93 -11.04 -5.49
CA LYS A 76 4.01 -10.89 -6.48
C LYS A 76 3.67 -9.86 -7.55
N ARG A 77 2.45 -9.90 -8.08
CA ARG A 77 1.99 -8.94 -9.09
C ARG A 77 1.96 -7.51 -8.57
N GLU A 78 1.48 -7.28 -7.36
CA GLU A 78 1.45 -5.93 -6.78
C GLU A 78 2.86 -5.45 -6.40
N ALA A 79 3.74 -6.34 -5.97
CA ALA A 79 5.15 -6.01 -5.74
C ALA A 79 5.86 -5.56 -7.03
N GLU A 80 5.68 -6.28 -8.15
CA GLU A 80 6.22 -5.86 -9.44
C GLU A 80 5.67 -4.49 -9.90
N ARG A 81 4.41 -4.24 -9.66
CA ARG A 81 3.80 -2.93 -9.94
C ARG A 81 4.40 -1.81 -9.12
N LEU A 82 4.66 -2.07 -7.83
CA LEU A 82 5.33 -1.12 -6.95
C LEU A 82 6.78 -0.88 -7.40
N ARG A 83 7.49 -1.93 -7.80
CA ARG A 83 8.84 -1.81 -8.36
C ARG A 83 8.88 -0.89 -9.58
N VAL A 84 7.93 -1.04 -10.50
CA VAL A 84 7.80 -0.14 -11.65
C VAL A 84 7.67 1.33 -11.20
N SER A 85 6.87 1.60 -10.16
CA SER A 85 6.71 2.94 -9.60
C SER A 85 8.02 3.50 -9.05
N PHE A 86 8.77 2.72 -8.27
CA PHE A 86 10.07 3.10 -7.74
C PHE A 86 11.13 3.32 -8.83
N GLU A 87 11.25 2.38 -9.78
CA GLU A 87 12.24 2.45 -10.84
C GLU A 87 12.00 3.65 -11.77
N ALA A 88 10.74 3.99 -12.05
CA ALA A 88 10.42 5.18 -12.81
C ALA A 88 10.90 6.46 -12.09
N ALA A 89 10.60 6.59 -10.81
CA ALA A 89 11.03 7.74 -10.00
C ALA A 89 12.56 7.81 -9.88
N LYS A 90 13.23 6.68 -9.67
CA LYS A 90 14.69 6.57 -9.59
C LYS A 90 15.38 6.95 -10.91
N LYS A 91 14.82 6.53 -12.05
CA LYS A 91 15.31 6.89 -13.40
C LYS A 91 15.28 8.41 -13.61
N ASP A 92 14.26 9.09 -13.06
CA ASP A 92 14.12 10.55 -13.14
C ASP A 92 14.93 11.29 -12.06
N GLY A 93 15.78 10.57 -11.30
CA GLY A 93 16.74 11.12 -10.35
C GLY A 93 16.23 11.39 -8.95
N LEU A 94 14.99 10.99 -8.62
CA LEU A 94 14.45 11.12 -7.27
C LEU A 94 15.08 10.10 -6.34
N LYS A 95 15.37 10.52 -5.10
CA LYS A 95 16.08 9.73 -4.09
C LYS A 95 15.35 9.60 -2.76
N LYS A 96 14.29 10.37 -2.55
CA LYS A 96 13.45 10.31 -1.35
C LYS A 96 12.09 9.77 -1.73
N TYR A 97 11.60 8.82 -0.96
CA TYR A 97 10.37 8.11 -1.30
C TYR A 97 9.39 8.09 -0.16
N ILE A 98 8.13 8.30 -0.51
CA ILE A 98 6.97 7.98 0.33
C ILE A 98 6.22 6.88 -0.41
N MET A 99 6.13 5.71 0.20
CA MET A 99 5.44 4.55 -0.36
C MET A 99 3.98 4.53 0.11
N PHE A 100 3.06 4.43 -0.85
CA PHE A 100 1.63 4.34 -0.59
C PHE A 100 1.09 2.96 -0.96
N LEU A 101 0.37 2.35 -0.04
CA LEU A 101 -0.35 1.10 -0.25
C LEU A 101 -1.81 1.27 0.21
N HIS A 102 -2.73 0.53 -0.40
CA HIS A 102 -4.07 0.40 0.16
C HIS A 102 -4.09 -0.71 1.22
N TYR A 103 -3.61 -1.90 0.88
CA TYR A 103 -3.46 -2.98 1.84
C TYR A 103 -2.27 -2.75 2.77
N PRO A 104 -2.32 -3.26 4.02
CA PRO A 104 -1.16 -3.17 4.91
C PRO A 104 0.05 -3.90 4.31
N PRO A 105 1.27 -3.36 4.48
CA PRO A 105 2.48 -3.99 3.99
C PRO A 105 2.80 -5.29 4.72
N THR A 106 2.50 -5.35 6.00
CA THR A 106 2.67 -6.48 6.91
C THR A 106 1.80 -6.27 8.16
N ASN A 107 1.97 -7.10 9.17
CA ASN A 107 1.30 -7.03 10.46
C ASN A 107 2.32 -7.16 11.62
N VAL A 108 1.86 -7.03 12.87
CA VAL A 108 2.74 -7.07 14.05
C VAL A 108 3.32 -8.46 14.33
N LEU A 109 2.75 -9.52 13.75
CA LEU A 109 3.22 -10.90 13.94
C LEU A 109 4.28 -11.27 12.89
N GLU A 110 4.16 -10.72 11.69
CA GLU A 110 5.09 -10.92 10.57
C GLU A 110 5.74 -9.58 10.26
N SER A 111 6.88 -9.31 10.90
CA SER A 111 7.57 -8.03 10.76
C SER A 111 8.10 -7.74 9.34
N GLU A 112 8.22 -8.77 8.51
CA GLU A 112 8.77 -8.66 7.16
C GLU A 112 7.80 -9.16 6.08
N SER A 113 7.83 -8.48 4.96
CA SER A 113 7.13 -8.87 3.74
C SER A 113 7.92 -8.37 2.52
N ILE A 114 7.51 -8.78 1.33
CA ILE A 114 8.10 -8.25 0.08
C ILE A 114 7.92 -6.71 -0.03
N PHE A 115 6.89 -6.15 0.58
CA PHE A 115 6.64 -4.70 0.57
C PHE A 115 7.52 -3.97 1.56
N THR A 116 7.74 -4.51 2.77
CA THR A 116 8.66 -3.90 3.75
C THR A 116 10.10 -3.99 3.26
N GLN A 117 10.51 -5.14 2.72
CA GLN A 117 11.84 -5.31 2.11
C GLN A 117 12.05 -4.33 0.95
N MET A 118 11.05 -4.10 0.12
CA MET A 118 11.13 -3.13 -0.97
C MET A 118 11.23 -1.68 -0.45
N ALA A 119 10.50 -1.34 0.63
CA ALA A 119 10.63 -0.03 1.26
C ALA A 119 12.06 0.21 1.77
N GLU A 120 12.70 -0.81 2.36
CA GLU A 120 14.10 -0.76 2.79
C GLU A 120 15.08 -0.71 1.61
N GLU A 121 14.89 -1.54 0.59
CA GLU A 121 15.72 -1.60 -0.63
C GLU A 121 15.84 -0.23 -1.32
N TYR A 122 14.71 0.50 -1.42
CA TYR A 122 14.68 1.82 -2.05
C TYR A 122 14.92 2.98 -1.08
N GLY A 123 15.01 2.72 0.22
CA GLY A 123 15.21 3.75 1.24
C GLY A 123 13.99 4.67 1.39
N ALA A 124 12.79 4.10 1.42
CA ALA A 124 11.59 4.88 1.71
C ALA A 124 11.64 5.44 3.12
N GLU A 125 11.34 6.74 3.29
CA GLU A 125 11.29 7.38 4.61
C GLU A 125 9.95 7.12 5.30
N HIS A 126 8.87 7.00 4.51
CA HIS A 126 7.51 6.79 4.99
C HIS A 126 6.81 5.70 4.18
N VAL A 127 6.03 4.87 4.89
CA VAL A 127 5.06 3.93 4.31
C VAL A 127 3.68 4.31 4.83
N VAL A 128 2.78 4.66 3.93
CA VAL A 128 1.42 5.09 4.23
C VAL A 128 0.45 4.05 3.69
N TYR A 129 -0.43 3.54 4.54
CA TYR A 129 -1.38 2.49 4.13
C TYR A 129 -2.72 2.61 4.89
N SER A 130 -3.74 1.93 4.38
CA SER A 130 -5.08 1.96 4.94
C SER A 130 -5.70 0.55 5.03
N HIS A 131 -6.95 0.36 4.63
CA HIS A 131 -7.68 -0.91 4.55
C HIS A 131 -8.05 -1.56 5.90
N CYS A 132 -7.21 -1.42 6.92
CA CYS A 132 -7.48 -1.98 8.25
C CYS A 132 -8.57 -1.15 8.95
N HIS A 133 -9.71 -1.77 9.21
CA HIS A 133 -10.86 -1.16 9.88
C HIS A 133 -11.19 -1.88 11.19
N GLY A 134 -11.56 -1.12 12.21
CA GLY A 134 -11.92 -1.61 13.53
C GLY A 134 -10.74 -1.92 14.45
N GLU A 135 -10.99 -1.89 15.77
CA GLU A 135 -9.95 -1.94 16.81
C GLU A 135 -9.04 -3.17 16.71
N ALA A 136 -9.57 -4.35 16.40
CA ALA A 136 -8.78 -5.56 16.26
C ALA A 136 -7.73 -5.42 15.13
N ARG A 137 -8.13 -4.85 13.98
CA ARG A 137 -7.22 -4.61 12.87
C ARG A 137 -6.23 -3.47 13.15
N PHE A 138 -6.61 -2.49 13.94
CA PHE A 138 -5.69 -1.45 14.39
C PHE A 138 -4.59 -2.03 15.29
N GLY A 139 -4.94 -2.97 16.17
CA GLY A 139 -3.98 -3.68 17.04
C GLY A 139 -2.93 -4.44 16.23
N ASP A 140 -3.34 -5.09 15.16
CA ASP A 140 -2.45 -5.91 14.29
C ASP A 140 -1.64 -5.08 13.28
N SER A 141 -1.89 -3.78 13.19
CA SER A 141 -1.27 -2.91 12.19
C SER A 141 0.09 -2.39 12.65
N ILE A 142 1.11 -2.52 11.80
CA ILE A 142 2.43 -1.93 12.03
C ILE A 142 2.38 -0.40 11.96
N ARG A 143 2.86 0.30 13.00
CA ARG A 143 2.82 1.76 13.10
C ARG A 143 4.07 2.31 13.77
N GLY A 144 4.43 3.56 13.45
CA GLY A 144 5.61 4.20 14.00
C GLY A 144 6.90 3.79 13.30
N MET A 145 8.02 3.86 13.98
CA MET A 145 9.34 3.59 13.41
C MET A 145 9.68 2.10 13.45
N HIS A 146 9.96 1.52 12.28
CA HIS A 146 10.47 0.16 12.12
C HIS A 146 11.58 0.17 11.06
N HIS A 147 12.76 -0.35 11.41
CA HIS A 147 13.94 -0.41 10.52
C HIS A 147 14.29 0.94 9.86
N GLY A 148 14.12 2.05 10.60
CA GLY A 148 14.40 3.39 10.11
C GLY A 148 13.31 4.00 9.22
N ILE A 149 12.22 3.31 8.95
CA ILE A 149 11.08 3.75 8.14
C ILE A 149 9.88 4.03 9.05
N ARG A 150 9.16 5.10 8.79
CA ARG A 150 7.95 5.43 9.54
C ARG A 150 6.71 4.90 8.84
N TYR A 151 5.95 4.05 9.53
CA TYR A 151 4.71 3.45 9.06
C TYR A 151 3.50 4.21 9.58
N HIS A 152 2.56 4.53 8.69
CA HIS A 152 1.35 5.29 8.97
C HIS A 152 0.12 4.49 8.55
N LEU A 153 -0.72 4.12 9.52
CA LEU A 153 -2.06 3.61 9.25
C LEU A 153 -3.00 4.82 9.11
N VAL A 154 -3.59 4.98 7.92
CA VAL A 154 -4.46 6.12 7.61
C VAL A 154 -5.89 5.69 7.25
N SER A 155 -6.39 4.59 7.80
CA SER A 155 -7.80 4.22 7.69
C SER A 155 -8.69 5.30 8.30
N GLY A 156 -9.78 5.64 7.62
CA GLY A 156 -10.62 6.78 8.00
C GLY A 156 -11.16 6.69 9.43
N ASP A 157 -11.65 5.52 9.82
CA ASP A 157 -12.13 5.24 11.18
C ASP A 157 -11.01 5.29 12.23
N TYR A 158 -9.79 4.83 11.90
CA TYR A 158 -8.63 4.95 12.77
C TYR A 158 -8.27 6.41 13.06
N LEU A 159 -8.31 7.27 12.03
CA LEU A 159 -8.02 8.70 12.15
C LEU A 159 -9.22 9.56 12.58
N ASN A 160 -10.37 8.94 12.92
CA ASN A 160 -11.61 9.66 13.18
C ASN A 160 -11.96 10.64 12.05
N PHE A 161 -11.73 10.20 10.79
CA PHE A 161 -11.95 10.98 9.56
C PHE A 161 -11.22 12.33 9.52
N ARG A 162 -10.06 12.43 10.19
CA ARG A 162 -9.19 13.61 10.14
C ARG A 162 -7.94 13.29 9.33
N PRO A 163 -7.51 14.17 8.40
CA PRO A 163 -6.27 13.95 7.66
C PRO A 163 -5.05 13.92 8.59
N GLU A 164 -4.15 12.97 8.33
CA GLU A 164 -2.83 12.95 8.96
C GLU A 164 -1.81 13.68 8.09
N ARG A 165 -1.00 14.52 8.70
CA ARG A 165 0.10 15.21 8.02
C ARG A 165 1.34 14.31 8.04
N ILE A 166 1.81 13.88 6.87
CA ILE A 166 2.97 12.98 6.74
C ILE A 166 4.30 13.77 6.73
N LEU A 167 4.34 14.88 6.04
CA LEU A 167 5.52 15.74 5.95
C LEU A 167 5.32 17.06 6.70
N PRO A 168 6.39 17.67 7.25
CA PRO A 168 6.32 18.96 7.95
C PRO A 168 5.90 20.15 7.06
#